data_0acc2d03dbdce760c49be2c07481193a
#
_entry.id   0acc2d03dbdce760c49be2c07481193a
#
_cell.length_a   1.000
_cell.length_b   1.000
_cell.length_c   1.000
_cell.angle_alpha   90.00
_cell.angle_beta   90.00
_cell.angle_gamma   90.00
#
_symmetry.space_group_name_H-M   'P 1'
#
loop_
_entity.id
_entity.type
_entity.pdbx_description
1 polymer ?
#
loop_
_entity_poly.entity_id
_entity_poly.type
_entity_poly.pdbx_seq_one_letter_code
_entity_poly.pdbx_strand_id
1 'polypeptide(L)'
;MTTWPSEIREFKDEKTGRTIKQLTTKGNNVHLYFTENSFDLHRNEIYFLSDRASGEDKAPHEDPAYSMFRMNLDTGEIEQLSDDHLYSSGTATKTPDSALVAYITADNKVRLLDISSGQATTLYEGVSGYELASVPSIAANRRYVAFCRNEITDEHIHYRGANYAGFKERFYLIKDGRITVAHTDGSGWFDIFKDTHQLGHFQFSPDDPTIGTFCHEGPWNLVTQRIWFLDFISREARPCFRQDEYDSIGHEFWTQDGLVFFDDRGPGHDGTITSHRTQAVATDVSVNQNQMIPFVGLMDRTGKLVRKMDMPYYCNHYHANPDNTVLVGDDVDDLVLIDISGEQAHLETLCNHKTSWHTQSSHCHPTWSWDGRRILYASDYGGKVQIYLMEL
;
A
#
# COMPACT_ATOMS: atom_id res chain seq x y z
N MET A 1 -21.29 16.57 -9.57
CA MET A 1 -19.97 16.31 -8.92
C MET A 1 -19.42 17.64 -8.46
N THR A 2 -18.85 17.69 -7.27
CA THR A 2 -18.28 18.92 -6.71
C THR A 2 -16.82 19.02 -7.12
N THR A 3 -16.39 20.22 -7.52
CA THR A 3 -15.02 20.50 -7.94
C THR A 3 -14.38 21.59 -7.10
N TRP A 4 -13.05 21.54 -6.98
CA TRP A 4 -12.23 22.54 -6.30
C TRP A 4 -11.12 23.03 -7.23
N PRO A 5 -10.74 24.31 -7.12
CA PRO A 5 -9.65 24.87 -7.89
C PRO A 5 -8.30 24.27 -7.45
N SER A 6 -7.28 24.50 -8.27
CA SER A 6 -5.90 24.09 -7.99
C SER A 6 -5.41 24.59 -6.64
N GLU A 7 -4.73 23.70 -5.91
CA GLU A 7 -4.02 23.97 -4.67
C GLU A 7 -2.51 23.82 -4.82
N ILE A 8 -2.03 23.55 -6.03
CA ILE A 8 -0.63 23.21 -6.32
C ILE A 8 0.29 24.36 -5.93
N ARG A 9 1.33 24.02 -5.18
CA ARG A 9 2.42 24.92 -4.80
C ARG A 9 3.76 24.24 -5.07
N GLU A 10 4.75 25.03 -5.49
CA GLU A 10 6.12 24.54 -5.69
C GLU A 10 7.06 25.11 -4.62
N PHE A 11 7.97 24.28 -4.17
CA PHE A 11 9.06 24.71 -3.29
C PHE A 11 10.31 23.86 -3.56
N LYS A 12 11.43 24.27 -2.99
CA LYS A 12 12.66 23.49 -3.06
C LYS A 12 12.92 22.82 -1.72
N ASP A 13 13.27 21.53 -1.80
CA ASP A 13 13.78 20.82 -0.63
C ASP A 13 15.06 21.45 -0.11
N GLU A 14 15.13 21.72 1.19
CA GLU A 14 16.26 22.40 1.81
C GLU A 14 17.54 21.56 1.81
N LYS A 15 17.40 20.22 1.80
CA LYS A 15 18.51 19.27 1.88
C LYS A 15 19.15 19.02 0.52
N THR A 16 18.33 18.89 -0.53
CA THR A 16 18.80 18.47 -1.87
C THR A 16 18.68 19.57 -2.92
N GLY A 17 17.86 20.58 -2.67
CA GLY A 17 17.55 21.65 -3.65
C GLY A 17 16.62 21.20 -4.77
N ARG A 18 16.11 19.94 -4.76
CA ARG A 18 15.14 19.44 -5.74
C ARG A 18 13.81 20.17 -5.62
N THR A 19 13.14 20.36 -6.74
CA THR A 19 11.80 20.96 -6.76
C THR A 19 10.76 19.94 -6.38
N ILE A 20 9.87 20.30 -5.47
CA ILE A 20 8.74 19.49 -5.02
C ILE A 20 7.46 20.27 -5.27
N LYS A 21 6.46 19.60 -5.83
CA LYS A 21 5.09 20.12 -5.97
C LYS A 21 4.25 19.55 -4.83
N GLN A 22 3.76 20.41 -3.94
CA GLN A 22 2.68 20.07 -3.02
C GLN A 22 1.37 20.17 -3.80
N LEU A 23 0.65 19.06 -3.95
CA LEU A 23 -0.55 19.00 -4.78
C LEU A 23 -1.82 19.44 -4.05
N THR A 24 -1.87 19.23 -2.72
CA THR A 24 -3.04 19.51 -1.88
C THR A 24 -2.66 20.35 -0.67
N THR A 25 -3.61 21.16 -0.16
CA THR A 25 -3.39 22.03 0.99
C THR A 25 -4.56 22.10 1.96
N LYS A 26 -5.75 21.56 1.59
CA LYS A 26 -6.97 21.62 2.40
C LYS A 26 -7.42 20.23 2.80
N GLY A 27 -7.74 20.06 4.07
CA GLY A 27 -8.11 18.76 4.65
C GLY A 27 -6.92 17.81 4.75
N ASN A 28 -7.19 16.55 5.07
CA ASN A 28 -6.24 15.46 4.98
C ASN A 28 -6.39 14.79 3.62
N ASN A 29 -5.28 14.51 2.95
CA ASN A 29 -5.26 13.92 1.62
C ASN A 29 -4.22 12.80 1.58
N VAL A 30 -4.63 11.60 1.17
CA VAL A 30 -3.75 10.44 1.05
C VAL A 30 -3.91 9.84 -0.33
N HIS A 31 -2.80 9.60 -1.02
CA HIS A 31 -2.83 8.84 -2.26
C HIS A 31 -3.11 7.36 -1.96
N LEU A 32 -3.35 6.53 -2.96
CA LEU A 32 -3.60 5.10 -2.78
C LEU A 32 -2.40 4.44 -2.10
N TYR A 33 -2.65 3.29 -1.47
CA TYR A 33 -1.63 2.55 -0.76
C TYR A 33 -0.46 2.15 -1.68
N PHE A 34 0.73 1.94 -1.15
CA PHE A 34 1.94 1.70 -1.98
C PHE A 34 1.85 0.46 -2.87
N THR A 35 0.94 -0.48 -2.59
CA THR A 35 0.66 -1.62 -3.48
C THR A 35 -0.15 -1.24 -4.72
N GLU A 36 -0.71 -0.02 -4.71
CA GLU A 36 -1.61 0.50 -5.74
C GLU A 36 -0.96 1.70 -6.45
N ASN A 37 -1.35 1.97 -7.68
CA ASN A 37 -0.84 3.11 -8.41
C ASN A 37 -1.90 4.21 -8.54
N SER A 38 -1.67 5.36 -7.88
CA SER A 38 -2.58 6.52 -7.93
C SER A 38 -2.66 7.18 -9.29
N PHE A 39 -1.63 7.06 -10.13
CA PHE A 39 -1.62 7.67 -11.46
C PHE A 39 -2.56 6.93 -12.42
N ASP A 40 -3.24 7.68 -13.28
CA ASP A 40 -3.90 7.10 -14.46
C ASP A 40 -2.85 6.69 -15.50
N LEU A 41 -3.09 5.57 -16.21
CA LEU A 41 -2.16 5.05 -17.21
C LEU A 41 -2.09 5.94 -18.47
N HIS A 42 -3.17 6.64 -18.82
CA HIS A 42 -3.32 7.35 -20.10
C HIS A 42 -3.52 8.85 -19.95
N ARG A 43 -4.03 9.30 -18.80
CA ARG A 43 -4.36 10.69 -18.50
C ARG A 43 -3.38 11.24 -17.47
N ASN A 44 -3.11 12.52 -17.52
CA ASN A 44 -2.30 13.18 -16.52
C ASN A 44 -3.13 13.48 -15.25
N GLU A 45 -3.60 12.41 -14.61
CA GLU A 45 -4.48 12.45 -13.44
C GLU A 45 -3.95 11.55 -12.32
N ILE A 46 -4.28 11.91 -11.08
CA ILE A 46 -4.11 11.05 -9.91
C ILE A 46 -5.44 10.84 -9.20
N TYR A 47 -5.56 9.68 -8.53
CA TYR A 47 -6.70 9.29 -7.70
C TYR A 47 -6.25 9.20 -6.25
N PHE A 48 -7.03 9.74 -5.34
CA PHE A 48 -6.66 9.86 -3.94
C PHE A 48 -7.88 9.98 -3.03
N LEU A 49 -7.66 9.89 -1.74
CA LEU A 49 -8.67 10.05 -0.71
C LEU A 49 -8.51 11.40 -0.02
N SER A 50 -9.61 12.07 0.27
CA SER A 50 -9.62 13.35 0.97
C SER A 50 -10.82 13.47 1.90
N ASP A 51 -10.63 14.12 3.04
CA ASP A 51 -11.72 14.49 3.97
C ASP A 51 -12.30 15.89 3.70
N ARG A 52 -11.82 16.58 2.64
CA ARG A 52 -12.22 17.98 2.32
C ARG A 52 -13.72 18.23 2.19
N ALA A 53 -14.50 17.19 1.85
CA ALA A 53 -15.94 17.26 1.70
C ALA A 53 -16.72 16.85 2.96
N SER A 54 -16.05 16.37 4.00
CA SER A 54 -16.70 15.88 5.23
C SER A 54 -17.34 17.01 6.07
N GLY A 55 -16.85 18.23 5.90
CA GLY A 55 -17.23 19.36 6.75
C GLY A 55 -16.55 19.33 8.15
N GLU A 56 -15.68 18.35 8.41
CA GLU A 56 -14.93 18.19 9.65
C GLU A 56 -13.51 18.74 9.51
N ASP A 57 -12.92 19.21 10.61
CA ASP A 57 -11.53 19.65 10.69
C ASP A 57 -10.74 18.75 11.64
N LYS A 58 -10.60 17.47 11.28
CA LYS A 58 -9.92 16.46 12.11
C LYS A 58 -8.43 16.41 11.85
N ALA A 59 -7.65 16.16 12.90
CA ALA A 59 -6.26 15.76 12.74
C ALA A 59 -6.14 14.34 12.12
N PRO A 60 -4.99 13.96 11.51
CA PRO A 60 -4.83 12.64 10.90
C PRO A 60 -5.13 11.46 11.82
N HIS A 61 -4.92 11.61 13.13
CA HIS A 61 -5.14 10.56 14.15
C HIS A 61 -6.57 10.52 14.73
N GLU A 62 -7.45 11.40 14.29
CA GLU A 62 -8.84 11.50 14.74
C GLU A 62 -9.83 10.83 13.80
N ASP A 63 -9.38 9.86 13.02
CA ASP A 63 -10.19 9.13 12.04
C ASP A 63 -10.96 10.06 11.08
N PRO A 64 -10.26 10.79 10.19
CA PRO A 64 -10.92 11.63 9.19
C PRO A 64 -11.83 10.82 8.28
N ALA A 65 -12.98 11.40 7.92
CA ALA A 65 -13.93 10.79 7.00
C ALA A 65 -13.51 11.03 5.55
N TYR A 66 -12.74 10.11 5.00
CA TYR A 66 -12.25 10.21 3.62
C TYR A 66 -13.33 9.84 2.60
N SER A 67 -13.26 10.46 1.41
CA SER A 67 -13.99 10.08 0.20
C SER A 67 -13.04 10.01 -0.98
N MET A 68 -13.49 9.45 -2.10
CA MET A 68 -12.68 9.29 -3.33
C MET A 68 -12.67 10.57 -4.16
N PHE A 69 -11.47 10.97 -4.61
CA PHE A 69 -11.24 12.14 -5.46
C PHE A 69 -10.29 11.81 -6.61
N ARG A 70 -10.32 12.65 -7.65
CA ARG A 70 -9.27 12.73 -8.65
C ARG A 70 -8.76 14.16 -8.79
N MET A 71 -7.53 14.32 -9.28
CA MET A 71 -6.93 15.59 -9.64
C MET A 71 -6.37 15.51 -11.04
N ASN A 72 -6.67 16.47 -11.87
CA ASN A 72 -5.97 16.70 -13.13
C ASN A 72 -4.66 17.42 -12.84
N LEU A 73 -3.52 16.82 -13.20
CA LEU A 73 -2.20 17.37 -12.88
C LEU A 73 -1.78 18.54 -13.78
N ASP A 74 -2.45 18.74 -14.95
CA ASP A 74 -2.17 19.88 -15.82
C ASP A 74 -2.83 21.15 -15.31
N THR A 75 -4.06 21.05 -14.79
CA THR A 75 -4.85 22.19 -14.31
C THR A 75 -4.84 22.33 -12.79
N GLY A 76 -4.56 21.25 -12.08
CA GLY A 76 -4.69 21.15 -10.62
C GLY A 76 -6.15 21.06 -10.13
N GLU A 77 -7.14 20.99 -11.03
CA GLU A 77 -8.53 20.84 -10.65
C GLU A 77 -8.77 19.51 -9.94
N ILE A 78 -9.50 19.57 -8.83
CA ILE A 78 -9.85 18.42 -7.99
C ILE A 78 -11.34 18.16 -8.12
N GLU A 79 -11.72 16.89 -8.28
CA GLU A 79 -13.11 16.46 -8.40
C GLU A 79 -13.43 15.33 -7.43
N GLN A 80 -14.57 15.44 -6.75
CA GLN A 80 -15.09 14.37 -5.90
C GLN A 80 -15.79 13.31 -6.74
N LEU A 81 -15.45 12.04 -6.52
CA LEU A 81 -15.98 10.91 -7.27
C LEU A 81 -17.04 10.12 -6.50
N SER A 82 -17.01 10.16 -5.18
CA SER A 82 -17.93 9.44 -4.30
C SER A 82 -18.18 10.22 -3.02
N ASP A 83 -19.38 10.09 -2.48
CA ASP A 83 -19.75 10.60 -1.14
C ASP A 83 -19.61 9.51 -0.06
N ASP A 84 -19.18 8.31 -0.43
CA ASP A 84 -18.97 7.23 0.51
C ASP A 84 -17.82 7.54 1.47
N HIS A 85 -17.98 7.11 2.71
CA HIS A 85 -16.99 7.29 3.75
C HIS A 85 -16.03 6.09 3.77
N LEU A 86 -14.73 6.35 3.62
CA LEU A 86 -13.61 5.40 3.73
C LEU A 86 -12.73 5.76 4.92
N TYR A 87 -11.95 4.79 5.44
CA TYR A 87 -11.08 5.05 6.60
C TYR A 87 -9.69 5.58 6.23
N SER A 88 -9.04 5.02 5.19
CA SER A 88 -7.63 5.32 4.88
C SER A 88 -7.25 4.96 3.45
N SER A 89 -6.02 5.25 3.06
CA SER A 89 -5.45 4.87 1.77
C SER A 89 -5.50 3.37 1.47
N GLY A 90 -5.38 2.54 2.52
CA GLY A 90 -5.45 1.08 2.41
C GLY A 90 -6.85 0.52 2.18
N THR A 91 -7.80 1.32 1.70
CA THR A 91 -9.19 0.89 1.48
C THR A 91 -9.66 1.05 0.04
N ALA A 92 -8.80 1.48 -0.88
CA ALA A 92 -9.19 1.70 -2.28
C ALA A 92 -8.12 1.25 -3.28
N THR A 93 -8.58 0.72 -4.40
CA THR A 93 -7.80 0.36 -5.59
C THR A 93 -8.49 0.83 -6.85
N LYS A 94 -7.79 0.81 -7.97
CA LYS A 94 -8.34 1.12 -9.29
C LYS A 94 -7.70 0.30 -10.40
N THR A 95 -8.39 0.17 -11.53
CA THR A 95 -7.75 -0.33 -12.76
C THR A 95 -6.69 0.66 -13.26
N PRO A 96 -5.64 0.21 -13.96
CA PRO A 96 -4.57 1.10 -14.46
C PRO A 96 -5.09 2.31 -15.23
N ASP A 97 -6.10 2.14 -16.09
CA ASP A 97 -6.78 3.19 -16.85
C ASP A 97 -7.85 3.95 -16.04
N SER A 98 -7.96 3.65 -14.75
CA SER A 98 -8.93 4.25 -13.82
C SER A 98 -10.39 4.17 -14.28
N ALA A 99 -10.75 3.18 -15.12
CA ALA A 99 -12.13 3.00 -15.53
C ALA A 99 -13.01 2.52 -14.37
N LEU A 100 -12.44 1.70 -13.49
CA LEU A 100 -13.10 1.15 -12.30
C LEU A 100 -12.27 1.48 -11.05
N VAL A 101 -12.98 1.84 -9.97
CA VAL A 101 -12.41 2.04 -8.63
C VAL A 101 -13.17 1.14 -7.65
N ALA A 102 -12.48 0.23 -6.97
CA ALA A 102 -13.06 -0.56 -5.91
C ALA A 102 -12.59 -0.05 -4.55
N TYR A 103 -13.48 0.00 -3.58
CA TYR A 103 -13.15 0.51 -2.25
C TYR A 103 -13.98 -0.13 -1.14
N ILE A 104 -13.43 -0.08 0.06
CA ILE A 104 -14.06 -0.53 1.31
C ILE A 104 -14.59 0.69 2.05
N THR A 105 -15.88 0.68 2.36
CA THR A 105 -16.52 1.75 3.12
C THR A 105 -16.38 1.53 4.63
N ALA A 106 -16.54 2.60 5.39
CA ALA A 106 -16.46 2.58 6.85
C ALA A 106 -17.54 1.69 7.50
N ASP A 107 -18.65 1.43 6.81
CA ASP A 107 -19.69 0.51 7.23
C ASP A 107 -19.48 -0.94 6.73
N ASN A 108 -18.24 -1.29 6.42
CA ASN A 108 -17.78 -2.65 6.10
C ASN A 108 -18.39 -3.24 4.82
N LYS A 109 -18.53 -2.42 3.77
CA LYS A 109 -18.98 -2.85 2.43
C LYS A 109 -17.86 -2.75 1.41
N VAL A 110 -17.94 -3.56 0.36
CA VAL A 110 -17.11 -3.39 -0.84
C VAL A 110 -17.96 -2.81 -1.95
N ARG A 111 -17.53 -1.69 -2.50
CA ARG A 111 -18.19 -1.01 -3.60
C ARG A 111 -17.28 -0.90 -4.82
N LEU A 112 -17.91 -0.87 -5.99
CA LEU A 112 -17.25 -0.67 -7.28
C LEU A 112 -17.88 0.53 -7.97
N LEU A 113 -17.06 1.55 -8.20
CA LEU A 113 -17.43 2.77 -8.93
C LEU A 113 -16.97 2.65 -10.38
N ASP A 114 -17.88 2.80 -11.32
CA ASP A 114 -17.59 3.02 -12.74
C ASP A 114 -17.43 4.52 -12.97
N ILE A 115 -16.22 4.93 -13.35
CA ILE A 115 -15.87 6.36 -13.50
C ILE A 115 -16.62 7.00 -14.66
N SER A 116 -16.94 6.25 -15.71
CA SER A 116 -17.62 6.79 -16.89
C SER A 116 -19.07 7.15 -16.63
N SER A 117 -19.76 6.33 -15.85
CA SER A 117 -21.17 6.53 -15.49
C SER A 117 -21.36 7.27 -14.16
N GLY A 118 -20.34 7.30 -13.30
CA GLY A 118 -20.42 7.79 -11.93
C GLY A 118 -21.27 6.90 -11.01
N GLN A 119 -21.60 5.67 -11.44
CA GLN A 119 -22.42 4.74 -10.65
C GLN A 119 -21.54 3.87 -9.79
N ALA A 120 -21.88 3.75 -8.50
CA ALA A 120 -21.26 2.85 -7.56
C ALA A 120 -22.19 1.68 -7.22
N THR A 121 -21.72 0.45 -7.48
CA THR A 121 -22.43 -0.80 -7.17
C THR A 121 -21.87 -1.40 -5.90
N THR A 122 -22.72 -1.82 -4.97
CA THR A 122 -22.29 -2.61 -3.79
C THR A 122 -22.10 -4.06 -4.21
N LEU A 123 -20.88 -4.56 -4.07
CA LEU A 123 -20.51 -5.94 -4.39
C LEU A 123 -20.61 -6.85 -3.17
N TYR A 124 -20.47 -6.28 -1.97
CA TYR A 124 -20.51 -7.01 -0.71
C TYR A 124 -21.06 -6.10 0.40
N GLU A 125 -22.09 -6.56 1.11
CA GLU A 125 -22.81 -5.78 2.13
C GLU A 125 -22.29 -5.99 3.56
N GLY A 126 -21.20 -6.74 3.72
CA GLY A 126 -20.73 -7.17 5.04
C GLY A 126 -21.38 -8.47 5.51
N VAL A 127 -20.69 -9.19 6.36
CA VAL A 127 -21.20 -10.39 7.06
C VAL A 127 -20.89 -10.22 8.54
N SER A 128 -21.91 -10.46 9.37
CA SER A 128 -21.75 -10.40 10.83
C SER A 128 -20.63 -11.31 11.31
N GLY A 129 -19.80 -10.80 12.23
CA GLY A 129 -18.66 -11.52 12.78
C GLY A 129 -17.38 -11.40 11.95
N TYR A 130 -17.38 -10.64 10.85
CA TYR A 130 -16.19 -10.38 10.03
C TYR A 130 -15.99 -8.89 9.78
N GLU A 131 -14.73 -8.47 9.76
CA GLU A 131 -14.32 -7.16 9.28
C GLU A 131 -13.49 -7.30 7.99
N LEU A 132 -13.63 -6.32 7.11
CA LEU A 132 -12.80 -6.22 5.93
C LEU A 132 -11.40 -5.70 6.31
N ALA A 133 -10.40 -6.25 5.66
CA ALA A 133 -9.00 -5.92 5.92
C ALA A 133 -8.25 -5.69 4.61
N SER A 134 -7.30 -4.76 4.64
CA SER A 134 -6.42 -4.41 3.52
C SER A 134 -7.13 -3.80 2.31
N VAL A 135 -6.34 -3.50 1.30
CA VAL A 135 -6.78 -2.97 0.02
C VAL A 135 -7.56 -4.04 -0.74
N PRO A 136 -8.71 -3.75 -1.35
CA PRO A 136 -9.32 -4.65 -2.31
C PRO A 136 -8.47 -4.72 -3.59
N SER A 137 -8.62 -5.75 -4.40
CA SER A 137 -7.89 -5.92 -5.65
C SER A 137 -8.83 -6.24 -6.82
N ILE A 138 -8.66 -5.53 -7.94
CA ILE A 138 -9.44 -5.76 -9.17
C ILE A 138 -8.64 -6.70 -10.07
N ALA A 139 -9.25 -7.82 -10.49
CA ALA A 139 -8.59 -8.76 -11.41
C ALA A 139 -8.31 -8.12 -12.78
N ALA A 140 -7.21 -8.53 -13.44
CA ALA A 140 -6.80 -8.01 -14.75
C ALA A 140 -7.90 -8.10 -15.83
N ASN A 141 -8.75 -9.13 -15.76
CA ASN A 141 -9.90 -9.30 -16.66
C ASN A 141 -11.13 -8.46 -16.26
N ARG A 142 -11.06 -7.70 -15.17
CA ARG A 142 -12.14 -6.84 -14.63
C ARG A 142 -13.43 -7.56 -14.27
N ARG A 143 -13.41 -8.88 -14.10
CA ARG A 143 -14.60 -9.66 -13.74
C ARG A 143 -14.78 -9.83 -12.25
N TYR A 144 -13.73 -9.59 -11.48
CA TYR A 144 -13.69 -9.88 -10.06
C TYR A 144 -13.04 -8.75 -9.27
N VAL A 145 -13.55 -8.54 -8.06
CA VAL A 145 -12.91 -7.79 -6.99
C VAL A 145 -12.68 -8.75 -5.84
N ALA A 146 -11.43 -8.90 -5.42
CA ALA A 146 -11.08 -9.70 -4.25
C ALA A 146 -10.77 -8.81 -3.05
N PHE A 147 -11.00 -9.34 -1.85
CA PHE A 147 -10.73 -8.68 -0.58
C PHE A 147 -10.54 -9.70 0.52
N CYS A 148 -9.77 -9.33 1.54
CA CYS A 148 -9.62 -10.12 2.74
C CYS A 148 -10.70 -9.75 3.77
N ARG A 149 -11.18 -10.74 4.50
CA ARG A 149 -12.02 -10.55 5.69
C ARG A 149 -11.55 -11.48 6.80
N ASN A 150 -11.48 -10.95 7.99
CA ASN A 150 -11.06 -11.70 9.16
C ASN A 150 -12.17 -11.68 10.22
N GLU A 151 -12.24 -12.72 11.02
CA GLU A 151 -13.19 -12.74 12.13
C GLU A 151 -12.94 -11.55 13.07
N ILE A 152 -14.02 -10.97 13.57
CA ILE A 152 -13.97 -9.95 14.61
C ILE A 152 -13.63 -10.66 15.91
N THR A 153 -12.46 -10.37 16.44
CA THR A 153 -12.04 -10.73 17.80
C THR A 153 -12.56 -9.72 18.79
N ASP A 154 -12.20 -9.79 20.06
CA ASP A 154 -12.69 -8.91 21.09
C ASP A 154 -12.76 -7.44 20.61
N GLU A 155 -13.91 -6.77 20.81
CA GLU A 155 -14.22 -5.40 20.35
C GLU A 155 -13.18 -4.35 20.76
N HIS A 156 -12.35 -4.66 21.74
CA HIS A 156 -11.32 -3.76 22.26
C HIS A 156 -9.99 -3.81 21.51
N ILE A 157 -9.81 -4.79 20.58
CA ILE A 157 -8.55 -4.92 19.84
C ILE A 157 -8.70 -4.30 18.45
N HIS A 158 -8.98 -3.02 18.41
CA HIS A 158 -8.96 -2.26 17.17
C HIS A 158 -7.54 -1.81 16.85
N TYR A 159 -7.04 -2.28 15.73
CA TYR A 159 -5.81 -1.81 15.10
C TYR A 159 -6.05 -0.44 14.47
N ARG A 160 -6.33 0.54 15.29
CA ARG A 160 -6.50 1.93 14.87
C ARG A 160 -5.59 2.79 15.73
N GLY A 161 -4.58 3.32 15.13
CA GLY A 161 -3.72 4.26 15.82
C GLY A 161 -2.23 4.06 15.56
N ALA A 162 -1.49 4.99 16.08
CA ALA A 162 -0.05 4.99 16.12
C ALA A 162 0.48 3.70 16.77
N ASN A 163 1.64 3.27 16.30
CA ASN A 163 2.46 2.26 16.98
C ASN A 163 1.93 0.82 16.96
N TYR A 164 1.10 0.43 15.98
CA TYR A 164 0.70 -0.97 15.81
C TYR A 164 0.10 -1.61 17.08
N ALA A 165 -0.56 -0.79 17.92
CA ALA A 165 -1.23 -1.28 19.14
C ALA A 165 -2.27 -2.36 18.77
N GLY A 166 -2.21 -3.51 19.44
CA GLY A 166 -3.10 -4.63 19.18
C GLY A 166 -2.69 -5.54 18.01
N PHE A 167 -1.64 -5.21 17.25
CA PHE A 167 -1.20 -6.00 16.09
C PHE A 167 -0.78 -7.42 16.47
N LYS A 168 0.01 -7.56 17.54
CA LYS A 168 0.46 -8.85 18.06
C LYS A 168 -0.70 -9.67 18.65
N GLU A 169 -1.61 -9.01 19.35
CA GLU A 169 -2.79 -9.65 19.93
C GLU A 169 -3.71 -10.21 18.84
N ARG A 170 -3.97 -9.45 17.79
CA ARG A 170 -4.76 -9.90 16.63
C ARG A 170 -4.13 -11.11 15.96
N PHE A 171 -2.82 -11.13 15.76
CA PHE A 171 -2.09 -12.26 15.20
C PHE A 171 -2.37 -13.58 15.95
N TYR A 172 -2.45 -13.53 17.28
CA TYR A 172 -2.76 -14.71 18.09
C TYR A 172 -4.25 -15.06 18.18
N LEU A 173 -5.13 -14.09 18.06
CA LEU A 173 -6.57 -14.26 18.28
C LEU A 173 -7.32 -14.65 17.03
N ILE A 174 -7.01 -14.10 15.87
CA ILE A 174 -7.72 -14.41 14.62
C ILE A 174 -7.43 -15.84 14.18
N LYS A 175 -8.50 -16.62 14.02
CA LYS A 175 -8.45 -18.03 13.60
C LYS A 175 -9.36 -18.35 12.41
N ASP A 176 -10.00 -17.33 11.84
CA ASP A 176 -10.79 -17.45 10.60
C ASP A 176 -10.51 -16.22 9.72
N GLY A 177 -9.51 -16.35 8.85
CA GLY A 177 -9.22 -15.41 7.78
C GLY A 177 -9.70 -15.95 6.44
N ARG A 178 -10.25 -15.10 5.57
CA ARG A 178 -10.80 -15.51 4.27
C ARG A 178 -10.40 -14.55 3.17
N ILE A 179 -10.16 -15.09 1.99
CA ILE A 179 -10.09 -14.34 0.74
C ILE A 179 -11.42 -14.56 0.02
N THR A 180 -12.15 -13.48 -0.15
CA THR A 180 -13.47 -13.43 -0.78
C THR A 180 -13.37 -12.72 -2.11
N VAL A 181 -14.12 -13.20 -3.09
CA VAL A 181 -14.19 -12.63 -4.44
C VAL A 181 -15.63 -12.29 -4.76
N ALA A 182 -15.86 -11.08 -5.25
CA ALA A 182 -17.15 -10.63 -5.75
C ALA A 182 -17.11 -10.41 -7.26
N HIS A 183 -18.18 -10.76 -7.95
CA HIS A 183 -18.36 -10.43 -9.36
C HIS A 183 -18.58 -8.93 -9.55
N THR A 184 -17.91 -8.32 -10.52
CA THR A 184 -18.03 -6.88 -10.81
C THR A 184 -19.41 -6.48 -11.32
N ASP A 185 -20.18 -7.41 -11.85
CA ASP A 185 -21.57 -7.21 -12.29
C ASP A 185 -22.59 -7.25 -11.13
N GLY A 186 -22.13 -7.46 -9.88
CA GLY A 186 -23.01 -7.56 -8.72
C GLY A 186 -23.79 -8.86 -8.58
N SER A 187 -23.49 -9.88 -9.40
CA SER A 187 -24.23 -11.17 -9.37
C SER A 187 -23.98 -12.04 -8.14
N GLY A 188 -23.01 -11.64 -7.28
CA GLY A 188 -22.73 -12.31 -6.01
C GLY A 188 -21.25 -12.40 -5.68
N TRP A 189 -20.95 -13.08 -4.59
CA TRP A 189 -19.60 -13.27 -4.07
C TRP A 189 -19.42 -14.70 -3.49
N PHE A 190 -18.18 -15.13 -3.34
CA PHE A 190 -17.82 -16.44 -2.77
C PHE A 190 -16.39 -16.41 -2.19
N ASP A 191 -16.13 -17.28 -1.23
CA ASP A 191 -14.80 -17.47 -0.67
C ASP A 191 -13.97 -18.39 -1.59
N ILE A 192 -12.73 -17.97 -1.86
CA ILE A 192 -11.77 -18.76 -2.64
C ILE A 192 -10.70 -19.40 -1.76
N PHE A 193 -10.46 -18.85 -0.56
CA PHE A 193 -9.47 -19.37 0.37
C PHE A 193 -9.88 -19.08 1.81
N LYS A 194 -9.48 -19.97 2.71
CA LYS A 194 -9.68 -19.86 4.15
C LYS A 194 -8.45 -20.39 4.88
N ASP A 195 -8.03 -19.68 5.92
CA ASP A 195 -6.93 -20.12 6.79
C ASP A 195 -7.21 -19.74 8.26
N THR A 196 -6.41 -20.32 9.17
CA THR A 196 -6.44 -20.04 10.61
C THR A 196 -5.54 -18.87 11.00
N HIS A 197 -5.24 -17.98 10.06
CA HIS A 197 -4.43 -16.78 10.23
C HIS A 197 -5.21 -15.53 9.84
N GLN A 198 -4.80 -14.40 10.36
CA GLN A 198 -5.20 -13.11 9.80
C GLN A 198 -4.65 -13.02 8.38
N LEU A 199 -5.54 -12.82 7.39
CA LEU A 199 -5.17 -12.65 5.99
C LEU A 199 -5.22 -11.18 5.61
N GLY A 200 -4.22 -10.75 4.85
CA GLY A 200 -4.10 -9.40 4.35
C GLY A 200 -3.52 -9.33 2.94
N HIS A 201 -3.51 -8.13 2.37
CA HIS A 201 -2.81 -7.73 1.15
C HIS A 201 -3.06 -8.66 -0.05
N PHE A 202 -4.29 -9.16 -0.22
CA PHE A 202 -4.57 -9.93 -1.43
C PHE A 202 -4.48 -9.01 -2.66
N GLN A 203 -3.66 -9.42 -3.61
CA GLN A 203 -3.43 -8.71 -4.87
C GLN A 203 -3.51 -9.71 -6.02
N PHE A 204 -4.39 -9.47 -7.00
CA PHE A 204 -4.30 -10.17 -8.28
C PHE A 204 -3.01 -9.82 -9.02
N SER A 205 -2.46 -10.75 -9.77
CA SER A 205 -1.42 -10.44 -10.74
C SER A 205 -1.92 -9.38 -11.75
N PRO A 206 -1.08 -8.42 -12.15
CA PRO A 206 -1.49 -7.32 -13.03
C PRO A 206 -1.92 -7.75 -14.43
N ASP A 207 -1.53 -8.94 -14.87
CA ASP A 207 -1.76 -9.45 -16.23
C ASP A 207 -2.40 -10.86 -16.27
N ASP A 208 -2.44 -11.59 -15.14
CA ASP A 208 -3.04 -12.92 -15.04
C ASP A 208 -4.12 -12.98 -13.96
N PRO A 209 -5.41 -13.04 -14.32
CA PRO A 209 -6.51 -13.06 -13.36
C PRO A 209 -6.64 -14.37 -12.61
N THR A 210 -5.80 -15.37 -12.89
CA THR A 210 -5.87 -16.70 -12.27
C THR A 210 -4.90 -16.89 -11.11
N ILE A 211 -4.04 -15.91 -10.84
CA ILE A 211 -3.08 -15.95 -9.74
C ILE A 211 -3.10 -14.64 -8.97
N GLY A 212 -2.94 -14.74 -7.66
CA GLY A 212 -2.73 -13.59 -6.78
C GLY A 212 -1.72 -13.91 -5.69
N THR A 213 -1.35 -12.87 -4.95
CA THR A 213 -0.59 -12.99 -3.70
C THR A 213 -1.44 -12.58 -2.52
N PHE A 214 -1.12 -13.08 -1.34
CA PHE A 214 -1.68 -12.62 -0.07
C PHE A 214 -0.65 -12.82 1.03
N CYS A 215 -0.87 -12.21 2.18
CA CYS A 215 0.00 -12.43 3.32
C CYS A 215 -0.74 -13.00 4.54
N HIS A 216 0.00 -13.75 5.35
CA HIS A 216 -0.32 -13.95 6.75
C HIS A 216 0.11 -12.68 7.48
N GLU A 217 -0.87 -11.94 7.98
CA GLU A 217 -0.64 -10.66 8.65
C GLU A 217 -0.24 -10.87 10.11
N GLY A 218 0.72 -10.08 10.58
CA GLY A 218 1.22 -10.14 11.95
C GLY A 218 2.61 -9.54 12.08
N PRO A 219 3.15 -9.41 13.31
CA PRO A 219 4.53 -8.99 13.52
C PRO A 219 5.49 -9.90 12.72
N TRP A 220 6.37 -9.29 11.94
CA TRP A 220 7.18 -10.03 10.94
C TRP A 220 8.07 -11.10 11.55
N ASN A 221 8.60 -10.84 12.75
CA ASN A 221 9.41 -11.80 13.51
C ASN A 221 8.60 -12.97 14.11
N LEU A 222 7.29 -12.95 14.02
CA LEU A 222 6.40 -14.02 14.51
C LEU A 222 5.74 -14.78 13.37
N VAL A 223 5.70 -14.20 12.17
CA VAL A 223 5.12 -14.81 10.97
C VAL A 223 6.17 -15.67 10.29
N THR A 224 6.05 -16.98 10.38
CA THR A 224 7.03 -17.93 9.83
C THR A 224 7.00 -18.07 8.31
N GLN A 225 5.89 -17.71 7.68
CA GLN A 225 5.74 -17.64 6.23
C GLN A 225 4.72 -16.56 5.92
N ARG A 226 5.18 -15.42 5.39
CA ARG A 226 4.31 -14.26 5.17
C ARG A 226 3.64 -14.30 3.80
N ILE A 227 4.40 -14.34 2.72
CA ILE A 227 3.89 -14.12 1.36
C ILE A 227 3.56 -15.45 0.67
N TRP A 228 2.35 -15.54 0.15
CA TRP A 228 1.81 -16.71 -0.52
C TRP A 228 1.31 -16.37 -1.90
N PHE A 229 1.51 -17.25 -2.86
CA PHE A 229 0.73 -17.30 -4.09
C PHE A 229 -0.55 -18.09 -3.85
N LEU A 230 -1.65 -17.62 -4.43
CA LEU A 230 -2.92 -18.32 -4.48
C LEU A 230 -3.34 -18.50 -5.94
N ASP A 231 -3.54 -19.75 -6.34
CA ASP A 231 -4.15 -20.08 -7.63
C ASP A 231 -5.67 -19.97 -7.50
N PHE A 232 -6.28 -19.13 -8.32
CA PHE A 232 -7.71 -18.86 -8.28
C PHE A 232 -8.57 -20.07 -8.72
N ILE A 233 -8.02 -20.93 -9.60
CA ILE A 233 -8.76 -22.07 -10.18
C ILE A 233 -8.72 -23.27 -9.24
N SER A 234 -7.50 -23.69 -8.83
CA SER A 234 -7.33 -24.82 -7.92
C SER A 234 -7.62 -24.47 -6.46
N ARG A 235 -7.56 -23.18 -6.11
CA ARG A 235 -7.65 -22.63 -4.73
C ARG A 235 -6.52 -23.14 -3.83
N GLU A 236 -5.40 -23.51 -4.41
CA GLU A 236 -4.21 -23.94 -3.68
C GLU A 236 -3.28 -22.78 -3.43
N ALA A 237 -2.80 -22.67 -2.18
CA ALA A 237 -1.79 -21.71 -1.77
C ALA A 237 -0.42 -22.37 -1.70
N ARG A 238 0.61 -21.61 -2.11
CA ARG A 238 2.02 -22.01 -1.97
C ARG A 238 2.87 -20.81 -1.60
N PRO A 239 3.97 -21.00 -0.83
CA PRO A 239 4.88 -19.91 -0.52
C PRO A 239 5.36 -19.19 -1.79
N CYS A 240 5.32 -17.84 -1.77
CA CYS A 240 5.94 -17.02 -2.81
C CYS A 240 7.47 -17.08 -2.65
N PHE A 241 7.97 -16.66 -1.51
CA PHE A 241 9.34 -16.83 -1.06
C PHE A 241 9.34 -17.70 0.20
N ARG A 242 10.16 -18.76 0.24
CA ARG A 242 10.28 -19.60 1.44
C ARG A 242 11.16 -18.88 2.45
N GLN A 243 10.56 -18.54 3.58
CA GLN A 243 11.26 -17.89 4.68
C GLN A 243 12.07 -18.90 5.49
N ASP A 244 13.27 -18.50 5.84
CA ASP A 244 14.09 -19.16 6.85
C ASP A 244 13.74 -18.61 8.25
N GLU A 245 14.25 -19.24 9.31
CA GLU A 245 13.96 -18.92 10.72
C GLU A 245 14.26 -17.45 11.09
N TYR A 246 15.19 -16.82 10.39
CA TYR A 246 15.66 -15.46 10.70
C TYR A 246 15.17 -14.39 9.73
N ASP A 247 14.35 -14.75 8.74
CA ASP A 247 13.81 -13.80 7.80
C ASP A 247 12.64 -13.00 8.44
N SER A 248 12.64 -11.70 8.22
CA SER A 248 11.55 -10.80 8.60
C SER A 248 11.03 -10.10 7.35
N ILE A 249 10.18 -10.82 6.61
CA ILE A 249 9.71 -10.46 5.27
C ILE A 249 8.48 -9.56 5.32
N GLY A 250 8.44 -8.56 4.44
CA GLY A 250 7.27 -7.68 4.29
C GLY A 250 7.19 -6.92 2.98
N HIS A 251 6.29 -5.95 2.94
CA HIS A 251 6.05 -4.97 1.87
C HIS A 251 5.96 -5.56 0.46
N GLU A 252 5.22 -6.66 0.34
CA GLU A 252 4.98 -7.33 -0.94
C GLU A 252 4.05 -6.55 -1.86
N PHE A 253 4.41 -6.45 -3.14
CA PHE A 253 3.55 -5.93 -4.19
C PHE A 253 3.93 -6.52 -5.56
N TRP A 254 2.96 -6.52 -6.48
CA TRP A 254 3.22 -6.87 -7.87
C TRP A 254 3.85 -5.69 -8.61
N THR A 255 4.95 -5.95 -9.31
CA THR A 255 5.55 -5.00 -10.24
C THR A 255 4.78 -4.95 -11.55
N GLN A 256 5.01 -3.92 -12.37
CA GLN A 256 4.28 -3.74 -13.62
C GLN A 256 4.47 -4.89 -14.62
N ASP A 257 5.60 -5.56 -14.58
CA ASP A 257 5.95 -6.71 -15.44
C ASP A 257 5.60 -8.08 -14.84
N GLY A 258 4.86 -8.09 -13.73
CA GLY A 258 4.32 -9.31 -13.12
C GLY A 258 5.31 -10.10 -12.27
N LEU A 259 6.33 -9.46 -11.73
CA LEU A 259 7.13 -9.99 -10.63
C LEU A 259 6.51 -9.59 -9.28
N VAL A 260 6.85 -10.29 -8.22
CA VAL A 260 6.51 -9.93 -6.85
C VAL A 260 7.73 -9.36 -6.16
N PHE A 261 7.65 -8.10 -5.77
CA PHE A 261 8.64 -7.47 -4.90
C PHE A 261 8.38 -7.85 -3.44
N PHE A 262 9.45 -7.93 -2.65
CA PHE A 262 9.38 -8.01 -1.19
C PHE A 262 10.69 -7.50 -0.57
N ASP A 263 10.65 -7.13 0.71
CA ASP A 263 11.84 -6.80 1.49
C ASP A 263 12.01 -7.74 2.68
N ASP A 264 13.26 -7.89 3.11
CA ASP A 264 13.66 -8.51 4.38
C ASP A 264 14.41 -7.49 5.22
N ARG A 265 13.98 -7.32 6.46
CA ARG A 265 14.62 -6.41 7.42
C ARG A 265 15.62 -7.07 8.35
N GLY A 266 15.81 -8.38 8.21
CA GLY A 266 16.71 -9.16 9.05
C GLY A 266 16.08 -9.63 10.36
N PRO A 267 16.87 -10.37 11.16
CA PRO A 267 16.37 -11.15 12.29
C PRO A 267 15.71 -10.32 13.37
N GLY A 268 14.53 -10.75 13.78
CA GLY A 268 13.82 -10.21 14.95
C GLY A 268 13.10 -8.88 14.72
N HIS A 269 13.13 -8.34 13.50
CA HIS A 269 12.39 -7.13 13.17
C HIS A 269 10.88 -7.42 13.11
N ASP A 270 10.08 -6.62 13.80
CA ASP A 270 8.63 -6.82 13.93
C ASP A 270 7.79 -6.12 12.86
N GLY A 271 8.42 -5.41 11.92
CA GLY A 271 7.76 -4.65 10.86
C GLY A 271 7.44 -3.19 11.23
N THR A 272 7.74 -2.73 12.44
CA THR A 272 7.49 -1.35 12.86
C THR A 272 8.41 -0.33 12.17
N ILE A 273 8.03 0.94 12.23
CA ILE A 273 8.79 2.05 11.65
C ILE A 273 9.99 2.37 12.52
N THR A 274 11.18 1.97 12.10
CA THR A 274 12.41 2.14 12.89
C THR A 274 13.67 2.43 12.06
N SER A 275 13.54 2.59 10.74
CA SER A 275 14.68 2.75 9.84
C SER A 275 15.35 4.13 9.96
N HIS A 276 16.50 4.17 10.60
CA HIS A 276 17.43 5.32 10.54
C HIS A 276 18.72 4.90 9.86
N ARG A 277 19.23 5.69 8.91
CA ARG A 277 20.49 5.41 8.19
C ARG A 277 21.68 5.15 9.11
N THR A 278 21.75 5.88 10.23
CA THR A 278 22.85 5.75 11.19
C THR A 278 22.64 4.69 12.24
N GLN A 279 21.42 4.20 12.41
CA GLN A 279 21.05 3.23 13.46
C GLN A 279 20.73 1.85 12.89
N ALA A 280 20.16 1.76 11.68
CA ALA A 280 19.75 0.49 11.08
C ALA A 280 20.91 -0.51 10.99
N VAL A 281 22.03 -0.09 10.43
CA VAL A 281 23.22 -0.95 10.31
C VAL A 281 23.80 -1.34 11.68
N ALA A 282 23.75 -0.45 12.66
CA ALA A 282 24.28 -0.72 14.01
C ALA A 282 23.38 -1.64 14.82
N THR A 283 22.06 -1.53 14.66
CA THR A 283 21.10 -2.35 15.41
C THR A 283 21.03 -3.78 14.85
N ASP A 284 21.02 -3.92 13.56
CA ASP A 284 20.93 -5.23 12.90
C ASP A 284 22.23 -6.03 13.04
N VAL A 285 23.38 -5.37 13.01
CA VAL A 285 24.69 -5.99 13.22
C VAL A 285 24.91 -6.38 14.69
N SER A 286 24.31 -5.67 15.65
CA SER A 286 24.50 -5.98 17.08
C SER A 286 23.69 -7.17 17.57
N VAL A 287 22.61 -7.54 16.88
CA VAL A 287 21.70 -8.62 17.27
C VAL A 287 22.15 -9.96 16.70
N ASN A 288 22.96 -9.97 15.65
CA ASN A 288 23.36 -11.24 15.02
C ASN A 288 24.80 -11.24 14.56
N GLN A 289 25.63 -12.00 15.26
CA GLN A 289 27.02 -12.29 14.85
C GLN A 289 27.11 -13.00 13.49
N ASN A 290 26.01 -13.43 12.89
CA ASN A 290 25.94 -14.09 11.60
C ASN A 290 25.60 -13.14 10.44
N GLN A 291 25.60 -11.82 10.67
CA GLN A 291 25.56 -10.80 9.61
C GLN A 291 24.44 -11.01 8.57
N MET A 292 23.18 -11.12 9.00
CA MET A 292 22.10 -11.05 8.03
C MET A 292 21.89 -9.58 7.65
N ILE A 293 22.22 -9.29 6.40
CA ILE A 293 22.09 -7.97 5.80
C ILE A 293 20.64 -7.86 5.27
N PRO A 294 19.94 -6.75 5.54
CA PRO A 294 18.64 -6.49 4.90
C PRO A 294 18.74 -6.61 3.38
N PHE A 295 17.72 -7.12 2.74
CA PHE A 295 17.71 -7.24 1.29
C PHE A 295 16.32 -6.96 0.69
N VAL A 296 16.30 -6.69 -0.61
CA VAL A 296 15.07 -6.69 -1.40
C VAL A 296 15.12 -7.82 -2.41
N GLY A 297 13.95 -8.38 -2.74
CA GLY A 297 13.84 -9.50 -3.64
C GLY A 297 12.75 -9.31 -4.70
N LEU A 298 12.94 -9.95 -5.85
CA LEU A 298 11.95 -10.07 -6.91
C LEU A 298 11.73 -11.54 -7.23
N MET A 299 10.49 -12.00 -7.14
CA MET A 299 10.08 -13.38 -7.42
C MET A 299 9.26 -13.43 -8.69
N ASP A 300 9.46 -14.45 -9.52
CA ASP A 300 8.54 -14.75 -10.60
C ASP A 300 7.36 -15.62 -10.10
N ARG A 301 6.35 -15.78 -10.94
CA ARG A 301 5.14 -16.57 -10.62
C ARG A 301 5.39 -18.05 -10.38
N THR A 302 6.54 -18.57 -10.78
CA THR A 302 6.92 -19.97 -10.53
C THR A 302 7.48 -20.17 -9.13
N GLY A 303 7.79 -19.09 -8.41
CA GLY A 303 8.46 -19.09 -7.12
C GLY A 303 9.99 -19.11 -7.25
N LYS A 304 10.51 -18.67 -8.39
CA LYS A 304 11.95 -18.50 -8.60
C LYS A 304 12.35 -17.07 -8.21
N LEU A 305 13.38 -16.96 -7.41
CA LEU A 305 14.02 -15.68 -7.09
C LEU A 305 14.76 -15.19 -8.35
N VAL A 306 14.27 -14.09 -8.94
CA VAL A 306 14.83 -13.46 -10.14
C VAL A 306 15.98 -12.54 -9.77
N ARG A 307 15.80 -11.79 -8.69
CA ARG A 307 16.82 -10.88 -8.17
C ARG A 307 16.77 -10.85 -6.64
N LYS A 308 17.94 -10.78 -6.04
CA LYS A 308 18.16 -10.41 -4.64
C LYS A 308 19.20 -9.29 -4.61
N MET A 309 18.94 -8.25 -3.85
CA MET A 309 19.87 -7.13 -3.68
C MET A 309 20.03 -6.84 -2.19
N ASP A 310 21.24 -7.03 -1.69
CA ASP A 310 21.59 -6.67 -0.33
C ASP A 310 21.57 -5.15 -0.15
N MET A 311 20.99 -4.70 0.96
CA MET A 311 20.75 -3.29 1.23
C MET A 311 21.62 -2.81 2.38
N PRO A 312 22.22 -1.60 2.29
CA PRO A 312 23.02 -1.06 3.40
C PRO A 312 22.15 -0.72 4.63
N TYR A 313 20.86 -0.49 4.43
CA TYR A 313 19.81 -0.35 5.43
C TYR A 313 18.45 -0.60 4.74
N TYR A 314 17.38 -0.83 5.50
CA TYR A 314 16.04 -0.99 4.93
C TYR A 314 15.28 0.35 4.89
N CYS A 315 14.36 0.49 3.95
CA CYS A 315 13.33 1.53 3.95
C CYS A 315 12.04 1.01 4.59
N ASN A 316 11.17 1.90 5.03
CA ASN A 316 9.90 1.49 5.63
C ASN A 316 8.90 1.03 4.58
N HIS A 317 8.93 1.63 3.38
CA HIS A 317 8.17 1.18 2.20
C HIS A 317 9.04 1.30 0.97
N TYR A 318 8.63 0.59 -0.10
CA TYR A 318 9.29 0.60 -1.39
C TYR A 318 8.28 0.63 -2.51
N HIS A 319 8.69 1.12 -3.67
CA HIS A 319 7.99 0.91 -4.92
C HIS A 319 9.00 0.84 -6.07
N ALA A 320 8.75 -0.03 -7.07
CA ALA A 320 9.65 -0.23 -8.21
C ALA A 320 9.25 0.64 -9.40
N ASN A 321 10.23 1.15 -10.14
CA ASN A 321 10.01 1.75 -11.45
C ASN A 321 9.60 0.68 -12.49
N PRO A 322 9.13 1.07 -13.69
CA PRO A 322 8.56 0.12 -14.66
C PRO A 322 9.44 -1.04 -15.07
N ASP A 323 10.76 -0.89 -15.07
CA ASP A 323 11.72 -1.93 -15.48
C ASP A 323 12.43 -2.63 -14.30
N ASN A 324 11.99 -2.34 -13.06
CA ASN A 324 12.52 -2.92 -11.82
C ASN A 324 14.03 -2.72 -11.61
N THR A 325 14.58 -1.64 -12.16
CA THR A 325 16.00 -1.31 -12.00
C THR A 325 16.24 -0.26 -10.93
N VAL A 326 15.21 0.53 -10.61
CA VAL A 326 15.28 1.59 -9.61
C VAL A 326 14.08 1.50 -8.68
N LEU A 327 14.34 1.54 -7.38
CA LEU A 327 13.32 1.64 -6.35
C LEU A 327 13.24 3.08 -5.83
N VAL A 328 12.08 3.47 -5.34
CA VAL A 328 11.94 4.57 -4.40
C VAL A 328 11.58 3.98 -3.05
N GLY A 329 12.21 4.48 -1.99
CA GLY A 329 11.93 4.07 -0.63
C GLY A 329 11.83 5.28 0.31
N ASP A 330 11.27 5.06 1.49
CA ASP A 330 11.22 6.05 2.57
C ASP A 330 11.92 5.50 3.82
N ASP A 331 13.01 6.13 4.22
CA ASP A 331 13.54 5.93 5.57
C ASP A 331 12.80 6.86 6.56
N VAL A 332 13.21 6.91 7.82
CA VAL A 332 12.50 7.73 8.84
C VAL A 332 12.48 9.22 8.50
N ASP A 333 13.50 9.71 7.80
CA ASP A 333 13.67 11.14 7.53
C ASP A 333 13.50 11.50 6.04
N ASP A 334 13.94 10.61 5.14
CA ASP A 334 14.15 10.94 3.73
C ASP A 334 13.45 9.99 2.76
N LEU A 335 13.06 10.52 1.61
CA LEU A 335 12.85 9.71 0.41
C LEU A 335 14.20 9.41 -0.25
N VAL A 336 14.34 8.16 -0.68
CA VAL A 336 15.58 7.62 -1.25
C VAL A 336 15.32 6.98 -2.60
N LEU A 337 16.11 7.35 -3.58
CA LEU A 337 16.21 6.63 -4.85
C LEU A 337 17.25 5.52 -4.69
N ILE A 338 16.94 4.31 -5.17
CA ILE A 338 17.78 3.14 -4.98
C ILE A 338 17.97 2.45 -6.33
N ASP A 339 19.13 2.64 -6.93
CA ASP A 339 19.51 1.92 -8.15
C ASP A 339 19.97 0.50 -7.78
N ILE A 340 19.22 -0.49 -8.27
CA ILE A 340 19.47 -1.91 -8.09
C ILE A 340 19.85 -2.60 -9.41
N SER A 341 20.19 -1.85 -10.47
CA SER A 341 20.56 -2.41 -11.78
C SER A 341 21.90 -3.14 -11.79
N GLY A 342 22.82 -2.74 -10.91
CA GLY A 342 24.15 -3.30 -10.78
C GLY A 342 24.27 -4.48 -9.82
N GLU A 343 25.49 -4.76 -9.35
CA GLU A 343 25.79 -5.79 -8.35
C GLU A 343 25.60 -5.32 -6.90
N GLN A 344 25.56 -4.01 -6.69
CA GLN A 344 25.35 -3.35 -5.40
C GLN A 344 24.30 -2.27 -5.51
N ALA A 345 23.52 -2.06 -4.46
CA ALA A 345 22.56 -0.98 -4.40
C ALA A 345 23.26 0.38 -4.26
N HIS A 346 22.87 1.33 -5.08
CA HIS A 346 23.32 2.73 -4.99
C HIS A 346 22.16 3.61 -4.56
N LEU A 347 22.34 4.35 -3.46
CA LEU A 347 21.30 5.14 -2.84
C LEU A 347 21.57 6.64 -2.99
N GLU A 348 20.53 7.37 -3.40
CA GLU A 348 20.53 8.84 -3.50
C GLU A 348 19.37 9.42 -2.70
N THR A 349 19.62 10.39 -1.85
CA THR A 349 18.56 11.13 -1.16
C THR A 349 17.81 12.03 -2.13
N LEU A 350 16.49 11.86 -2.20
CA LEU A 350 15.62 12.69 -3.02
C LEU A 350 15.18 13.97 -2.28
N CYS A 351 14.69 13.83 -1.06
CA CYS A 351 14.26 14.93 -0.21
C CYS A 351 14.07 14.50 1.23
N ASN A 352 13.96 15.45 2.15
CA ASN A 352 13.46 15.20 3.50
C ASN A 352 11.93 15.33 3.49
N HIS A 353 11.21 14.25 3.77
CA HIS A 353 9.75 14.21 3.71
C HIS A 353 9.06 14.82 4.94
N LYS A 354 9.75 14.95 6.05
CA LYS A 354 9.27 15.59 7.31
C LYS A 354 7.96 14.98 7.87
N THR A 355 7.63 13.74 7.53
CA THR A 355 6.41 13.10 8.05
C THR A 355 6.58 12.66 9.50
N SER A 356 5.49 12.64 10.27
CA SER A 356 5.51 12.29 11.69
C SER A 356 5.50 10.80 11.98
N TRP A 357 5.06 9.97 11.03
CA TRP A 357 4.82 8.52 11.20
C TRP A 357 3.76 8.15 12.25
N HIS A 358 2.94 9.10 12.71
CA HIS A 358 2.02 8.85 13.82
C HIS A 358 0.81 7.97 13.46
N THR A 359 0.43 7.92 12.18
CA THR A 359 -0.71 7.12 11.70
C THR A 359 -0.39 6.50 10.33
N GLN A 360 -1.12 5.48 9.92
CA GLN A 360 -1.01 4.90 8.58
C GLN A 360 -1.21 5.94 7.46
N SER A 361 -2.10 6.91 7.67
CA SER A 361 -2.34 7.98 6.69
C SER A 361 -1.17 8.95 6.57
N SER A 362 -0.30 9.05 7.59
CA SER A 362 0.90 9.90 7.56
C SER A 362 2.15 9.19 7.05
N HIS A 363 2.09 7.89 6.72
CA HIS A 363 3.20 7.21 6.06
C HIS A 363 3.40 7.74 4.64
N CYS A 364 4.65 7.84 4.19
CA CYS A 364 4.97 8.43 2.88
C CYS A 364 4.44 7.59 1.73
N HIS A 365 4.57 6.25 1.81
CA HIS A 365 4.17 5.31 0.77
C HIS A 365 4.58 5.74 -0.64
N PRO A 366 5.86 6.05 -0.92
CA PRO A 366 6.25 6.62 -2.20
C PRO A 366 5.93 5.66 -3.35
N THR A 367 5.35 6.19 -4.44
CA THR A 367 4.98 5.41 -5.62
C THR A 367 5.46 6.07 -6.91
N TRP A 368 5.93 5.25 -7.88
CA TRP A 368 6.28 5.68 -9.20
C TRP A 368 5.05 5.90 -10.09
N SER A 369 5.13 6.90 -10.97
CA SER A 369 4.22 6.98 -12.12
C SER A 369 4.47 5.83 -13.10
N TRP A 370 3.46 5.51 -13.92
CA TRP A 370 3.54 4.43 -14.91
C TRP A 370 4.69 4.57 -15.90
N ASP A 371 5.12 5.80 -16.19
CA ASP A 371 6.25 6.09 -17.09
C ASP A 371 7.62 6.18 -16.39
N GLY A 372 7.66 5.99 -15.06
CA GLY A 372 8.90 6.03 -14.28
C GLY A 372 9.57 7.40 -14.18
N ARG A 373 8.82 8.51 -14.38
CA ARG A 373 9.38 9.86 -14.38
C ARG A 373 9.02 10.69 -13.17
N ARG A 374 8.04 10.24 -12.39
CA ARG A 374 7.50 10.98 -11.26
C ARG A 374 7.33 10.07 -10.06
N ILE A 375 7.49 10.67 -8.88
CA ILE A 375 7.26 10.03 -7.59
C ILE A 375 6.19 10.81 -6.86
N LEU A 376 5.16 10.10 -6.37
CA LEU A 376 4.10 10.60 -5.52
C LEU A 376 4.35 10.11 -4.10
N TYR A 377 4.13 10.97 -3.09
CA TYR A 377 4.25 10.57 -1.69
C TYR A 377 3.35 11.43 -0.80
N ALA A 378 3.08 10.95 0.42
CA ALA A 378 2.34 11.68 1.43
C ALA A 378 3.25 12.18 2.57
N SER A 379 2.85 13.26 3.22
CA SER A 379 3.45 13.75 4.46
C SER A 379 2.46 14.60 5.23
N ASP A 380 2.48 14.51 6.56
CA ASP A 380 1.67 15.33 7.45
C ASP A 380 2.44 16.56 7.98
N TYR A 381 3.52 16.94 7.31
CA TYR A 381 4.25 18.18 7.60
C TYR A 381 3.32 19.38 7.51
N GLY A 382 3.12 20.06 8.62
CA GLY A 382 2.14 21.15 8.72
C GLY A 382 0.83 20.77 9.41
N GLY A 383 0.71 19.54 9.94
CA GLY A 383 -0.40 19.09 10.80
C GLY A 383 -1.56 18.41 10.09
N LYS A 384 -1.57 18.40 8.76
CA LYS A 384 -2.53 17.67 7.91
C LYS A 384 -1.76 16.87 6.88
N VAL A 385 -2.25 15.68 6.55
CA VAL A 385 -1.63 14.87 5.48
C VAL A 385 -1.87 15.53 4.14
N GLN A 386 -0.80 15.72 3.36
CA GLN A 386 -0.83 16.28 2.03
C GLN A 386 -0.10 15.39 1.04
N ILE A 387 -0.44 15.53 -0.24
CA ILE A 387 0.16 14.78 -1.33
C ILE A 387 1.20 15.64 -2.03
N TYR A 388 2.35 15.04 -2.28
CA TYR A 388 3.50 15.67 -2.91
C TYR A 388 3.93 14.91 -4.15
N LEU A 389 4.44 15.63 -5.13
CA LEU A 389 4.94 15.11 -6.41
C LEU A 389 6.36 15.62 -6.66
N MET A 390 7.24 14.70 -7.07
CA MET A 390 8.58 15.01 -7.55
C MET A 390 8.74 14.51 -8.98
N GLU A 391 9.32 15.32 -9.85
CA GLU A 391 9.77 14.94 -11.19
C GLU A 391 11.27 14.60 -11.14
N LEU A 392 11.68 13.54 -11.85
CA LEU A 392 13.08 13.07 -11.89
C LEU A 392 13.74 13.35 -13.24
#